data_3b53bcad022ce0b756cf2d4d5c369609
#
_entry.id   3b53bcad022ce0b756cf2d4d5c369609
#
_cell.length_a   1.000
_cell.length_b   1.000
_cell.length_c   1.000
_cell.angle_alpha   90.00
_cell.angle_beta   90.00
_cell.angle_gamma   90.00
#
_symmetry.space_group_name_H-M   'P 1'
#
loop_
_entity.id
_entity.type
_entity.pdbx_description
1 polymer ?
#
loop_
_entity_poly.entity_id
_entity_poly.type
_entity_poly.pdbx_seq_one_letter_code
_entity_poly.pdbx_strand_id
1 'polypeptide(L)'
;MDDATIDAAVEKFRYDHDLITAEEVEQWLEVRSLTMDDFGDYFARHYWGDNLKGKVATETTDYLSAPEEMRALLRAELILSGEFDRMATRLSWRVAGGQEVKEDVDLANERTEFFKEAGINEKTLPTWLNGIGRDQQWLNEMLRLEAIHNRIRAQLLTPKNRQRELSGLRLSLTRLEVEMLEVESKDAASEASLCVKVDGLSMEEVAKEGRYPYRQQQLLVEDVEPELQQKFLSVPAGSVLEPIARGDGFQLCRITKKVEPNADDPVVQERVDKRLLELHFARLVSNHIQWQGPMTK
;
A
#
# COMPACT_ATOMS: atom_id res chain seq x y z
N MET A 1 -16.39 11.30 23.53
CA MET A 1 -15.97 10.46 22.39
C MET A 1 -15.37 11.43 21.40
N ASP A 2 -14.15 11.26 20.98
CA ASP A 2 -13.60 12.18 19.96
C ASP A 2 -14.03 11.64 18.58
N ASP A 3 -15.26 11.98 18.20
CA ASP A 3 -15.86 11.56 16.94
C ASP A 3 -15.02 12.05 15.75
N ALA A 4 -14.31 13.17 15.90
CA ALA A 4 -13.50 13.76 14.84
C ALA A 4 -12.38 12.85 14.32
N THR A 5 -11.77 12.02 15.17
CA THR A 5 -10.71 11.09 14.74
C THR A 5 -11.26 9.90 13.96
N ILE A 6 -12.43 9.39 14.35
CA ILE A 6 -13.12 8.32 13.62
C ILE A 6 -13.60 8.86 12.28
N ASP A 7 -14.21 10.04 12.27
CA ASP A 7 -14.69 10.71 11.06
C ASP A 7 -13.56 10.92 10.04
N ALA A 8 -12.39 11.38 10.50
CA ALA A 8 -11.21 11.54 9.64
C ALA A 8 -10.70 10.22 9.04
N ALA A 9 -10.76 9.12 9.81
CA ALA A 9 -10.38 7.79 9.31
C ALA A 9 -11.38 7.26 8.27
N VAL A 10 -12.68 7.46 8.51
CA VAL A 10 -13.76 7.13 7.58
C VAL A 10 -13.63 7.95 6.30
N GLU A 11 -13.41 9.24 6.43
CA GLU A 11 -13.22 10.14 5.29
C GLU A 11 -12.02 9.70 4.44
N LYS A 12 -10.88 9.44 5.09
CA LYS A 12 -9.69 8.93 4.40
C LYS A 12 -9.98 7.62 3.65
N PHE A 13 -10.66 6.66 4.27
CA PHE A 13 -11.04 5.40 3.62
C PHE A 13 -11.89 5.66 2.38
N ARG A 14 -12.88 6.54 2.48
CA ARG A 14 -13.77 6.92 1.37
C ARG A 14 -12.97 7.50 0.20
N TYR A 15 -12.05 8.41 0.46
CA TYR A 15 -11.17 8.98 -0.58
C TYR A 15 -10.24 7.93 -1.18
N ASP A 16 -9.64 7.07 -0.36
CA ASP A 16 -8.75 6.00 -0.86
C ASP A 16 -9.47 4.99 -1.78
N HIS A 17 -10.80 4.89 -1.68
CA HIS A 17 -11.65 3.99 -2.47
C HIS A 17 -12.56 4.71 -3.49
N ASP A 18 -12.36 6.02 -3.68
CA ASP A 18 -13.16 6.88 -4.59
C ASP A 18 -14.68 6.83 -4.28
N LEU A 19 -15.04 6.82 -2.99
CA LEU A 19 -16.40 6.76 -2.48
C LEU A 19 -16.82 8.15 -1.97
N ILE A 20 -17.45 8.95 -2.85
CA ILE A 20 -17.77 10.35 -2.54
C ILE A 20 -19.11 10.45 -1.81
N THR A 21 -20.12 9.69 -2.22
CA THR A 21 -21.47 9.74 -1.66
C THR A 21 -21.75 8.60 -0.67
N ALA A 22 -22.78 8.75 0.15
CA ALA A 22 -23.23 7.69 1.07
C ALA A 22 -23.72 6.46 0.30
N GLU A 23 -24.44 6.69 -0.81
CA GLU A 23 -24.95 5.64 -1.68
C GLU A 23 -23.81 4.81 -2.30
N GLU A 24 -22.69 5.42 -2.66
CA GLU A 24 -21.52 4.71 -3.16
C GLU A 24 -20.89 3.83 -2.08
N VAL A 25 -20.84 4.31 -0.82
CA VAL A 25 -20.38 3.51 0.32
C VAL A 25 -21.30 2.32 0.56
N GLU A 26 -22.62 2.53 0.61
CA GLU A 26 -23.60 1.46 0.78
C GLU A 26 -23.47 0.41 -0.33
N GLN A 27 -23.39 0.83 -1.59
CA GLN A 27 -23.23 -0.04 -2.74
C GLN A 27 -21.92 -0.84 -2.69
N TRP A 28 -20.83 -0.18 -2.27
CA TRP A 28 -19.52 -0.81 -2.12
C TRP A 28 -19.54 -1.90 -1.04
N LEU A 29 -20.24 -1.65 0.08
CA LEU A 29 -20.42 -2.60 1.17
C LEU A 29 -21.33 -3.76 0.76
N GLU A 30 -22.47 -3.47 0.13
CA GLU A 30 -23.45 -4.47 -0.32
C GLU A 30 -22.81 -5.50 -1.26
N VAL A 31 -22.06 -5.02 -2.25
CA VAL A 31 -21.31 -5.87 -3.21
C VAL A 31 -20.36 -6.83 -2.47
N ARG A 32 -19.83 -6.43 -1.30
CA ARG A 32 -18.93 -7.23 -0.48
C ARG A 32 -19.62 -8.00 0.65
N SER A 33 -20.97 -7.95 0.67
CA SER A 33 -21.80 -8.55 1.72
C SER A 33 -21.41 -8.08 3.13
N LEU A 34 -21.16 -6.78 3.24
CA LEU A 34 -20.94 -6.04 4.48
C LEU A 34 -22.09 -5.07 4.73
N THR A 35 -22.30 -4.71 5.98
CA THR A 35 -23.30 -3.74 6.43
C THR A 35 -22.64 -2.42 6.84
N MET A 36 -23.43 -1.36 6.99
CA MET A 36 -22.96 -0.10 7.59
C MET A 36 -22.53 -0.28 9.04
N ASP A 37 -23.13 -1.23 9.77
CA ASP A 37 -22.72 -1.57 11.13
C ASP A 37 -21.32 -2.20 11.14
N ASP A 38 -21.04 -3.16 10.24
CA ASP A 38 -19.69 -3.74 10.08
C ASP A 38 -18.63 -2.66 9.80
N PHE A 39 -19.00 -1.68 8.97
CA PHE A 39 -18.14 -0.55 8.61
C PHE A 39 -17.86 0.36 9.81
N GLY A 40 -18.89 0.79 10.52
CA GLY A 40 -18.76 1.62 11.72
C GLY A 40 -17.97 0.92 12.82
N ASP A 41 -18.28 -0.35 13.08
CA ASP A 41 -17.60 -1.18 14.06
C ASP A 41 -16.11 -1.38 13.75
N TYR A 42 -15.74 -1.49 12.47
CA TYR A 42 -14.34 -1.60 12.06
C TYR A 42 -13.53 -0.38 12.52
N PHE A 43 -13.98 0.84 12.20
CA PHE A 43 -13.27 2.06 12.59
C PHE A 43 -13.29 2.30 14.10
N ALA A 44 -14.41 1.99 14.75
CA ALA A 44 -14.50 2.08 16.22
C ALA A 44 -13.50 1.15 16.91
N ARG A 45 -13.37 -0.11 16.48
CA ARG A 45 -12.41 -1.07 17.03
C ARG A 45 -10.96 -0.62 16.83
N HIS A 46 -10.62 -0.10 15.64
CA HIS A 46 -9.27 0.39 15.37
C HIS A 46 -8.92 1.60 16.22
N TYR A 47 -9.84 2.55 16.34
CA TYR A 47 -9.67 3.70 17.24
C TYR A 47 -9.41 3.28 18.68
N TRP A 48 -10.24 2.38 19.21
CA TRP A 48 -10.08 1.87 20.59
C TRP A 48 -8.82 1.02 20.74
N GLY A 49 -8.50 0.19 19.78
CA GLY A 49 -7.28 -0.63 19.78
C GLY A 49 -6.01 0.20 19.91
N ASP A 50 -5.93 1.31 19.19
CA ASP A 50 -4.79 2.22 19.24
C ASP A 50 -4.71 3.03 20.54
N ASN A 51 -5.85 3.43 21.09
CA ASN A 51 -5.92 4.23 22.31
C ASN A 51 -5.83 3.39 23.61
N LEU A 52 -6.09 2.08 23.53
CA LEU A 52 -6.03 1.15 24.66
C LEU A 52 -4.71 0.37 24.72
N LYS A 53 -3.76 0.58 23.85
CA LYS A 53 -2.44 -0.06 23.90
C LYS A 53 -1.80 0.16 25.28
N GLY A 54 -1.76 -0.88 26.10
CA GLY A 54 -1.22 -0.88 27.47
C GLY A 54 -2.24 -0.79 28.62
N LYS A 55 -3.54 -0.74 28.34
CA LYS A 55 -4.61 -0.67 29.34
C LYS A 55 -5.56 -1.87 29.33
N VAL A 56 -5.17 -2.98 28.72
CA VAL A 56 -6.03 -4.16 28.64
C VAL A 56 -6.17 -4.77 30.05
N ALA A 57 -7.39 -4.69 30.59
CA ALA A 57 -7.76 -5.37 31.79
C ALA A 57 -7.70 -6.90 31.58
N THR A 58 -7.13 -7.61 32.53
CA THR A 58 -6.90 -9.06 32.52
C THR A 58 -8.19 -9.89 32.71
N GLU A 59 -9.36 -9.30 32.51
CA GLU A 59 -10.66 -9.96 32.80
C GLU A 59 -11.52 -10.03 31.52
N THR A 60 -11.09 -10.80 30.52
CA THR A 60 -11.91 -11.05 29.31
C THR A 60 -11.93 -12.53 28.95
N THR A 61 -12.36 -13.39 29.85
CA THR A 61 -12.49 -14.82 29.55
C THR A 61 -13.87 -15.25 29.04
N ASP A 62 -14.90 -14.40 29.07
CA ASP A 62 -16.28 -14.83 28.83
C ASP A 62 -16.96 -14.28 27.57
N TYR A 63 -16.24 -13.57 26.69
CA TYR A 63 -16.78 -13.07 25.41
C TYR A 63 -16.12 -13.77 24.21
N LEU A 64 -16.14 -15.09 24.19
CA LEU A 64 -15.91 -15.83 22.97
C LEU A 64 -17.20 -15.76 22.15
N SER A 65 -17.24 -14.85 21.18
CA SER A 65 -18.29 -14.78 20.17
C SER A 65 -18.49 -16.15 19.52
N ALA A 66 -19.72 -16.46 19.12
CA ALA A 66 -20.00 -17.68 18.38
C ALA A 66 -19.06 -17.79 17.16
N PRO A 67 -18.64 -18.99 16.75
CA PRO A 67 -17.72 -19.16 15.61
C PRO A 67 -18.17 -18.46 14.34
N GLU A 68 -19.46 -18.28 14.13
CA GLU A 68 -20.03 -17.59 12.97
C GLU A 68 -19.85 -16.08 13.09
N GLU A 69 -20.05 -15.50 14.26
CA GLU A 69 -19.79 -14.08 14.54
C GLU A 69 -18.31 -13.75 14.36
N MET A 70 -17.42 -14.62 14.86
CA MET A 70 -15.97 -14.47 14.68
C MET A 70 -15.58 -14.50 13.20
N ARG A 71 -16.19 -15.37 12.38
CA ARG A 71 -15.96 -15.40 10.93
C ARG A 71 -16.44 -14.14 10.24
N ALA A 72 -17.59 -13.61 10.65
CA ALA A 72 -18.12 -12.35 10.11
C ALA A 72 -17.20 -11.18 10.42
N LEU A 73 -16.75 -11.06 11.67
CA LEU A 73 -15.78 -10.04 12.10
C LEU A 73 -14.45 -10.13 11.34
N LEU A 74 -13.88 -11.33 11.23
CA LEU A 74 -12.63 -11.55 10.48
C LEU A 74 -12.79 -11.23 8.99
N ARG A 75 -13.94 -11.53 8.42
CA ARG A 75 -14.24 -11.18 7.04
C ARG A 75 -14.30 -9.67 6.84
N ALA A 76 -15.03 -8.97 7.69
CA ALA A 76 -15.12 -7.51 7.65
C ALA A 76 -13.73 -6.88 7.80
N GLU A 77 -12.93 -7.37 8.76
CA GLU A 77 -11.56 -6.93 9.00
C GLU A 77 -10.68 -7.09 7.75
N LEU A 78 -10.67 -8.29 7.15
CA LEU A 78 -9.86 -8.57 5.95
C LEU A 78 -10.26 -7.70 4.75
N ILE A 79 -11.56 -7.45 4.56
CA ILE A 79 -12.07 -6.65 3.44
C ILE A 79 -11.76 -5.17 3.67
N LEU A 80 -12.11 -4.62 4.82
CA LEU A 80 -11.98 -3.19 5.10
C LEU A 80 -10.51 -2.75 5.27
N SER A 81 -9.64 -3.64 5.76
CA SER A 81 -8.18 -3.40 5.77
C SER A 81 -7.52 -3.50 4.38
N GLY A 82 -8.24 -3.96 3.36
CA GLY A 82 -7.68 -4.28 2.04
C GLY A 82 -6.79 -5.53 2.01
N GLU A 83 -6.67 -6.29 3.13
CA GLU A 83 -5.85 -7.50 3.17
C GLU A 83 -6.44 -8.60 2.29
N PHE A 84 -7.76 -8.68 2.20
CA PHE A 84 -8.42 -9.63 1.32
C PHE A 84 -8.02 -9.43 -0.14
N ASP A 85 -8.00 -8.19 -0.63
CA ASP A 85 -7.60 -7.86 -2.00
C ASP A 85 -6.12 -8.18 -2.25
N ARG A 86 -5.26 -7.90 -1.26
CA ARG A 86 -3.84 -8.29 -1.32
C ARG A 86 -3.65 -9.81 -1.38
N MET A 87 -4.39 -10.56 -0.56
CA MET A 87 -4.36 -12.02 -0.56
C MET A 87 -4.90 -12.59 -1.87
N ALA A 88 -6.01 -12.06 -2.37
CA ALA A 88 -6.62 -12.46 -3.64
C ALA A 88 -5.66 -12.22 -4.81
N THR A 89 -5.00 -11.07 -4.86
CA THR A 89 -3.97 -10.74 -5.85
C THR A 89 -2.80 -11.73 -5.78
N ARG A 90 -2.26 -11.97 -4.60
CA ARG A 90 -1.15 -12.93 -4.41
C ARG A 90 -1.53 -14.34 -4.84
N LEU A 91 -2.73 -14.78 -4.52
CA LEU A 91 -3.23 -16.10 -4.91
C LEU A 91 -3.46 -16.17 -6.42
N SER A 92 -4.05 -15.15 -7.03
CA SER A 92 -4.28 -15.11 -8.48
C SER A 92 -2.98 -15.23 -9.27
N TRP A 93 -1.92 -14.56 -8.83
CA TRP A 93 -0.59 -14.66 -9.45
C TRP A 93 -0.05 -16.08 -9.41
N ARG A 94 -0.20 -16.76 -8.26
CA ARG A 94 0.24 -18.15 -8.08
C ARG A 94 -0.55 -19.11 -8.97
N VAL A 95 -1.87 -19.01 -8.94
CA VAL A 95 -2.76 -19.85 -9.73
C VAL A 95 -2.53 -19.63 -11.23
N ALA A 96 -2.45 -18.37 -11.68
CA ALA A 96 -2.17 -18.06 -13.08
C ALA A 96 -0.81 -18.57 -13.53
N GLY A 97 0.25 -18.39 -12.72
CA GLY A 97 1.57 -18.96 -12.97
C GLY A 97 1.56 -20.49 -13.04
N GLY A 98 0.77 -21.12 -12.17
CA GLY A 98 0.59 -22.58 -12.14
C GLY A 98 -0.04 -23.16 -13.41
N GLN A 99 -0.82 -22.37 -14.16
CA GLN A 99 -1.38 -22.79 -15.45
C GLN A 99 -0.32 -22.80 -16.59
N GLU A 100 0.69 -21.96 -16.49
CA GLU A 100 1.76 -21.86 -17.48
C GLU A 100 2.80 -22.99 -17.36
N VAL A 101 3.03 -23.52 -16.14
CA VAL A 101 4.07 -24.49 -15.87
C VAL A 101 3.45 -25.87 -15.59
N LYS A 102 3.61 -26.77 -16.54
CA LYS A 102 3.10 -28.17 -16.44
C LYS A 102 4.13 -29.18 -15.94
N GLU A 103 5.38 -28.73 -15.81
CA GLU A 103 6.47 -29.57 -15.35
C GLU A 103 6.40 -29.80 -13.83
N ASP A 104 6.92 -30.96 -13.38
CA ASP A 104 7.13 -31.19 -11.96
C ASP A 104 8.19 -30.24 -11.42
N VAL A 105 7.91 -29.66 -10.24
CA VAL A 105 8.81 -28.78 -9.52
C VAL A 105 9.22 -29.43 -8.20
N ASP A 106 10.47 -29.24 -7.83
CA ASP A 106 10.93 -29.65 -6.50
C ASP A 106 10.29 -28.76 -5.43
N LEU A 107 9.72 -29.38 -4.41
CA LEU A 107 8.98 -28.71 -3.33
C LEU A 107 9.76 -28.65 -2.02
N ALA A 108 11.01 -29.12 -2.00
CA ALA A 108 11.77 -29.29 -0.76
C ALA A 108 12.01 -27.96 -0.03
N ASN A 109 12.33 -26.93 -0.78
CA ASN A 109 12.58 -25.59 -0.22
C ASN A 109 11.31 -24.97 0.34
N GLU A 110 10.22 -24.96 -0.44
CA GLU A 110 8.93 -24.38 -0.04
C GLU A 110 8.34 -25.12 1.16
N ARG A 111 8.52 -26.46 1.21
CA ARG A 111 8.09 -27.26 2.34
C ARG A 111 8.86 -26.91 3.62
N THR A 112 10.15 -26.70 3.50
CA THR A 112 11.02 -26.31 4.61
C THR A 112 10.63 -24.92 5.17
N GLU A 113 10.45 -23.94 4.28
CA GLU A 113 10.05 -22.60 4.69
C GLU A 113 8.63 -22.60 5.26
N PHE A 114 7.69 -23.33 4.68
CA PHE A 114 6.34 -23.49 5.22
C PHE A 114 6.35 -24.06 6.64
N PHE A 115 7.14 -25.09 6.90
CA PHE A 115 7.24 -25.65 8.26
C PHE A 115 7.80 -24.67 9.26
N LYS A 116 8.79 -23.88 8.85
CA LYS A 116 9.39 -22.85 9.68
C LYS A 116 8.39 -21.73 9.99
N GLU A 117 7.67 -21.22 8.98
CA GLU A 117 6.69 -20.15 9.14
C GLU A 117 5.46 -20.58 9.96
N ALA A 118 4.95 -21.78 9.69
CA ALA A 118 3.80 -22.33 10.40
C ALA A 118 4.14 -22.87 11.82
N GLY A 119 5.42 -22.94 12.19
CA GLY A 119 5.86 -23.48 13.47
C GLY A 119 5.52 -24.95 13.66
N ILE A 120 5.45 -25.74 12.58
CA ILE A 120 5.08 -27.16 12.57
C ILE A 120 6.20 -28.03 12.01
N ASN A 121 6.01 -29.34 12.08
CA ASN A 121 6.92 -30.34 11.51
C ASN A 121 6.13 -31.53 10.96
N GLU A 122 6.84 -32.50 10.37
CA GLU A 122 6.22 -33.69 9.77
C GLU A 122 5.28 -34.45 10.73
N LYS A 123 5.59 -34.48 12.03
CA LYS A 123 4.77 -35.20 13.03
C LYS A 123 3.49 -34.46 13.36
N THR A 124 3.54 -33.14 13.38
CA THR A 124 2.40 -32.29 13.75
C THR A 124 1.54 -31.89 12.53
N LEU A 125 2.07 -32.07 11.31
CA LEU A 125 1.39 -31.71 10.06
C LEU A 125 -0.01 -32.33 9.91
N PRO A 126 -0.25 -33.64 10.17
CA PRO A 126 -1.59 -34.22 10.01
C PRO A 126 -2.62 -33.58 10.91
N THR A 127 -2.25 -33.30 12.15
CA THR A 127 -3.11 -32.63 13.14
C THR A 127 -3.42 -31.19 12.71
N TRP A 128 -2.41 -30.48 12.22
CA TRP A 128 -2.56 -29.12 11.72
C TRP A 128 -3.49 -29.07 10.50
N LEU A 129 -3.29 -29.94 9.50
CA LEU A 129 -4.14 -30.01 8.31
C LEU A 129 -5.60 -30.33 8.68
N ASN A 130 -5.81 -31.29 9.58
CA ASN A 130 -7.16 -31.62 10.06
C ASN A 130 -7.81 -30.41 10.77
N GLY A 131 -7.05 -29.67 11.55
CA GLY A 131 -7.54 -28.46 12.24
C GLY A 131 -8.05 -27.37 11.29
N ILE A 132 -7.48 -27.27 10.10
CA ILE A 132 -7.92 -26.31 9.05
C ILE A 132 -8.86 -26.94 8.01
N GLY A 133 -9.24 -28.22 8.17
CA GLY A 133 -10.12 -28.93 7.26
C GLY A 133 -9.50 -29.16 5.85
N ARG A 134 -8.19 -29.39 5.78
CA ARG A 134 -7.44 -29.61 4.54
C ARG A 134 -6.66 -30.91 4.61
N ASP A 135 -6.21 -31.38 3.44
CA ASP A 135 -5.44 -32.62 3.28
C ASP A 135 -4.04 -32.36 2.72
N GLN A 136 -3.26 -33.41 2.63
CA GLN A 136 -1.90 -33.40 2.10
C GLN A 136 -1.86 -33.01 0.61
N GLN A 137 -2.89 -33.35 -0.15
CA GLN A 137 -2.97 -33.02 -1.57
C GLN A 137 -3.13 -31.51 -1.77
N TRP A 138 -3.99 -30.90 -0.97
CA TRP A 138 -4.14 -29.44 -0.95
C TRP A 138 -2.82 -28.75 -0.60
N LEU A 139 -2.09 -29.20 0.43
CA LEU A 139 -0.80 -28.63 0.80
C LEU A 139 0.22 -28.75 -0.33
N ASN A 140 0.33 -29.93 -0.93
CA ASN A 140 1.26 -30.13 -2.04
C ASN A 140 0.96 -29.22 -3.23
N GLU A 141 -0.32 -28.97 -3.53
CA GLU A 141 -0.69 -28.02 -4.59
C GLU A 141 -0.33 -26.58 -4.21
N MET A 142 -0.55 -26.16 -2.96
CA MET A 142 -0.14 -24.82 -2.51
C MET A 142 1.37 -24.63 -2.59
N LEU A 143 2.15 -25.63 -2.16
CA LEU A 143 3.60 -25.60 -2.27
C LEU A 143 4.07 -25.58 -3.74
N ARG A 144 3.40 -26.35 -4.62
CA ARG A 144 3.67 -26.33 -6.06
C ARG A 144 3.45 -24.95 -6.68
N LEU A 145 2.34 -24.31 -6.36
CA LEU A 145 2.04 -22.96 -6.83
C LEU A 145 3.07 -21.94 -6.32
N GLU A 146 3.53 -22.07 -5.08
CA GLU A 146 4.58 -21.23 -4.52
C GLU A 146 5.92 -21.44 -5.21
N ALA A 147 6.34 -22.70 -5.43
CA ALA A 147 7.57 -23.04 -6.13
C ALA A 147 7.60 -22.47 -7.55
N ILE A 148 6.47 -22.60 -8.28
CA ILE A 148 6.33 -22.03 -9.61
C ILE A 148 6.42 -20.50 -9.56
N HIS A 149 5.72 -19.86 -8.63
CA HIS A 149 5.78 -18.42 -8.45
C HIS A 149 7.21 -17.92 -8.20
N ASN A 150 7.95 -18.59 -7.31
CA ASN A 150 9.34 -18.28 -6.99
C ASN A 150 10.26 -18.48 -8.20
N ARG A 151 10.06 -19.53 -8.99
CA ARG A 151 10.78 -19.79 -10.25
C ARG A 151 10.55 -18.65 -11.26
N ILE A 152 9.29 -18.24 -11.47
CA ILE A 152 8.93 -17.13 -12.36
C ILE A 152 9.59 -15.84 -11.86
N ARG A 153 9.49 -15.53 -10.58
CA ARG A 153 10.15 -14.35 -9.99
C ARG A 153 11.65 -14.35 -10.26
N ALA A 154 12.32 -15.45 -10.03
CA ALA A 154 13.77 -15.57 -10.28
C ALA A 154 14.14 -15.32 -11.75
N GLN A 155 13.30 -15.76 -12.68
CA GLN A 155 13.50 -15.54 -14.12
C GLN A 155 13.24 -14.08 -14.53
N LEU A 156 12.31 -13.40 -13.87
CA LEU A 156 11.96 -12.01 -14.16
C LEU A 156 12.92 -11.02 -13.53
N LEU A 157 13.32 -11.25 -12.28
CA LEU A 157 14.09 -10.30 -11.47
C LEU A 157 15.61 -10.43 -11.71
N THR A 158 16.00 -10.55 -12.99
CA THR A 158 17.40 -10.57 -13.38
C THR A 158 17.99 -9.17 -13.46
N PRO A 159 19.30 -8.98 -13.23
CA PRO A 159 19.94 -7.69 -13.39
C PRO A 159 19.66 -7.00 -14.73
N LYS A 160 19.62 -7.79 -15.81
CA LYS A 160 19.30 -7.30 -17.15
C LYS A 160 17.88 -6.73 -17.26
N ASN A 161 16.90 -7.44 -16.71
CA ASN A 161 15.51 -7.00 -16.76
C ASN A 161 15.30 -5.76 -15.87
N ARG A 162 15.90 -5.75 -14.68
CA ARG A 162 15.88 -4.59 -13.78
C ARG A 162 16.47 -3.35 -14.46
N GLN A 163 17.62 -3.47 -15.10
CA GLN A 163 18.25 -2.36 -15.78
C GLN A 163 17.40 -1.82 -16.94
N ARG A 164 16.76 -2.71 -17.70
CA ARG A 164 15.85 -2.32 -18.78
C ARG A 164 14.62 -1.57 -18.26
N GLU A 165 13.99 -2.10 -17.20
CA GLU A 165 12.81 -1.48 -16.59
C GLU A 165 13.15 -0.15 -15.94
N LEU A 166 14.26 -0.09 -15.20
CA LEU A 166 14.77 1.15 -14.60
C LEU A 166 14.99 2.25 -15.64
N SER A 167 15.48 1.89 -16.82
CA SER A 167 15.66 2.88 -17.92
C SER A 167 14.34 3.49 -18.36
N GLY A 168 13.24 2.71 -18.35
CA GLY A 168 11.89 3.20 -18.64
C GLY A 168 11.30 4.05 -17.51
N LEU A 169 11.65 3.74 -16.27
CA LEU A 169 11.14 4.40 -15.07
C LEU A 169 12.05 5.55 -14.56
N ARG A 170 13.07 5.94 -15.33
CA ARG A 170 14.08 6.92 -14.88
C ARG A 170 13.47 8.21 -14.36
N LEU A 171 12.48 8.77 -15.03
CA LEU A 171 11.85 10.02 -14.62
C LEU A 171 10.94 9.83 -13.40
N SER A 172 10.11 8.80 -13.41
CA SER A 172 9.19 8.50 -12.30
C SER A 172 9.92 8.18 -11.00
N LEU A 173 11.06 7.49 -11.09
CA LEU A 173 11.89 7.12 -9.94
C LEU A 173 12.97 8.17 -9.60
N THR A 174 12.98 9.35 -10.25
CA THR A 174 13.82 10.45 -9.81
C THR A 174 13.46 10.85 -8.39
N ARG A 175 14.46 10.86 -7.51
CA ARG A 175 14.30 11.31 -6.12
C ARG A 175 14.43 12.82 -6.06
N LEU A 176 13.47 13.45 -5.41
CA LEU A 176 13.44 14.87 -5.13
C LEU A 176 13.75 15.08 -3.65
N GLU A 177 14.70 15.94 -3.35
CA GLU A 177 14.89 16.53 -2.04
C GLU A 177 14.17 17.87 -2.04
N VAL A 178 13.19 18.03 -1.14
CA VAL A 178 12.33 19.22 -1.14
C VAL A 178 12.21 19.82 0.24
N GLU A 179 12.11 21.13 0.27
CA GLU A 179 11.71 21.94 1.42
C GLU A 179 10.27 22.39 1.20
N MET A 180 9.46 22.36 2.25
CA MET A 180 8.05 22.70 2.18
C MET A 180 7.65 23.63 3.32
N LEU A 181 6.83 24.63 2.98
CA LEU A 181 6.12 25.49 3.93
C LEU A 181 4.62 25.29 3.73
N GLU A 182 3.88 25.27 4.82
CA GLU A 182 2.41 25.30 4.81
C GLU A 182 1.94 26.66 5.26
N VAL A 183 1.08 27.31 4.47
CA VAL A 183 0.57 28.66 4.69
C VAL A 183 -0.94 28.71 4.49
N GLU A 184 -1.61 29.60 5.22
CA GLU A 184 -3.07 29.65 5.28
C GLU A 184 -3.72 30.28 4.03
N SER A 185 -2.98 31.08 3.25
CA SER A 185 -3.54 31.79 2.11
C SER A 185 -2.58 31.86 0.92
N LYS A 186 -3.15 32.08 -0.27
CA LYS A 186 -2.39 32.28 -1.50
C LYS A 186 -1.48 33.51 -1.42
N ASP A 187 -1.94 34.58 -0.79
CA ASP A 187 -1.18 35.82 -0.67
C ASP A 187 0.04 35.59 0.23
N ALA A 188 -0.14 34.93 1.38
CA ALA A 188 0.96 34.54 2.26
C ALA A 188 1.97 33.62 1.54
N ALA A 189 1.50 32.68 0.72
CA ALA A 189 2.37 31.81 -0.08
C ALA A 189 3.14 32.60 -1.14
N SER A 190 2.50 33.58 -1.76
CA SER A 190 3.14 34.46 -2.75
C SER A 190 4.19 35.35 -2.12
N GLU A 191 3.90 35.91 -0.96
CA GLU A 191 4.86 36.72 -0.18
C GLU A 191 6.06 35.88 0.26
N ALA A 192 5.83 34.72 0.86
CA ALA A 192 6.89 33.75 1.22
C ALA A 192 7.76 33.37 -0.01
N SER A 193 7.12 33.16 -1.17
CA SER A 193 7.83 32.88 -2.42
C SER A 193 8.74 34.04 -2.86
N LEU A 194 8.28 35.28 -2.70
CA LEU A 194 9.07 36.49 -3.01
C LEU A 194 10.27 36.61 -2.06
N CYS A 195 10.07 36.43 -0.77
CA CYS A 195 11.17 36.47 0.22
C CYS A 195 12.27 35.46 -0.15
N VAL A 196 11.90 34.25 -0.62
CA VAL A 196 12.90 33.27 -1.04
C VAL A 196 13.53 33.63 -2.40
N LYS A 197 12.71 34.04 -3.40
CA LYS A 197 13.18 34.24 -4.78
C LYS A 197 13.93 35.57 -4.98
N VAL A 198 13.48 36.64 -4.29
CA VAL A 198 13.96 38.02 -4.50
C VAL A 198 14.90 38.45 -3.39
N ASP A 199 14.49 38.25 -2.12
CA ASP A 199 15.27 38.69 -0.96
C ASP A 199 16.37 37.69 -0.58
N GLY A 200 16.34 36.48 -1.16
CA GLY A 200 17.38 35.47 -0.97
C GLY A 200 17.34 34.75 0.39
N LEU A 201 16.24 34.89 1.13
CA LEU A 201 16.04 34.19 2.40
C LEU A 201 15.91 32.69 2.18
N SER A 202 16.41 31.91 3.13
CA SER A 202 16.14 30.45 3.12
C SER A 202 14.69 30.14 3.46
N MET A 203 14.21 29.00 3.02
CA MET A 203 12.85 28.53 3.38
C MET A 203 12.68 28.42 4.90
N GLU A 204 13.74 28.05 5.62
CA GLU A 204 13.73 27.96 7.09
C GLU A 204 13.60 29.33 7.75
N GLU A 205 14.31 30.37 7.25
CA GLU A 205 14.18 31.75 7.76
C GLU A 205 12.76 32.28 7.55
N VAL A 206 12.20 32.12 6.33
CA VAL A 206 10.81 32.50 6.03
C VAL A 206 9.83 31.75 6.94
N ALA A 207 10.05 30.46 7.18
CA ALA A 207 9.24 29.69 8.12
C ALA A 207 9.26 30.25 9.53
N LYS A 208 10.43 30.63 10.01
CA LYS A 208 10.63 31.20 11.34
C LYS A 208 9.96 32.55 11.51
N GLU A 209 10.11 33.45 10.53
CA GLU A 209 9.52 34.79 10.56
C GLU A 209 8.00 34.73 10.46
N GLY A 210 7.47 33.92 9.54
CA GLY A 210 6.04 33.75 9.34
C GLY A 210 5.35 32.79 10.32
N ARG A 211 6.13 32.08 11.14
CA ARG A 211 5.67 31.00 12.02
C ARG A 211 4.94 29.87 11.25
N TYR A 212 5.41 29.59 10.04
CA TYR A 212 4.83 28.58 9.19
C TYR A 212 5.40 27.18 9.51
N PRO A 213 4.60 26.10 9.46
CA PRO A 213 5.11 24.73 9.48
C PRO A 213 6.12 24.51 8.36
N TYR A 214 7.31 24.05 8.73
CA TYR A 214 8.42 23.77 7.81
C TYR A 214 8.85 22.34 7.91
N ARG A 215 9.09 21.70 6.75
CA ARG A 215 9.64 20.36 6.69
C ARG A 215 10.55 20.17 5.50
N GLN A 216 11.52 19.28 5.68
CA GLN A 216 12.34 18.74 4.61
C GLN A 216 11.96 17.28 4.41
N GLN A 217 11.84 16.85 3.17
CA GLN A 217 11.54 15.46 2.87
C GLN A 217 12.17 15.02 1.54
N GLN A 218 12.32 13.70 1.42
CA GLN A 218 12.67 13.05 0.16
C GLN A 218 11.45 12.31 -0.34
N LEU A 219 11.17 12.41 -1.65
CA LEU A 219 10.07 11.72 -2.31
C LEU A 219 10.49 11.32 -3.73
N LEU A 220 9.87 10.28 -4.26
CA LEU A 220 10.00 9.93 -5.66
C LEU A 220 8.98 10.74 -6.48
N VAL A 221 9.31 11.04 -7.73
CA VAL A 221 8.37 11.75 -8.61
C VAL A 221 7.05 10.99 -8.75
N GLU A 222 7.06 9.66 -8.79
CA GLU A 222 5.84 8.84 -8.88
C GLU A 222 4.92 8.95 -7.65
N ASP A 223 5.46 9.33 -6.47
CA ASP A 223 4.70 9.53 -5.24
C ASP A 223 4.06 10.94 -5.18
N VAL A 224 4.39 11.82 -6.14
CA VAL A 224 3.77 13.14 -6.30
C VAL A 224 2.47 12.98 -7.09
N GLU A 225 1.46 13.78 -6.76
CA GLU A 225 0.19 13.82 -7.50
C GLU A 225 0.45 13.96 -9.03
N PRO A 226 -0.22 13.17 -9.88
CA PRO A 226 0.08 13.11 -11.32
C PRO A 226 0.12 14.47 -12.02
N GLU A 227 -0.77 15.39 -11.62
CA GLU A 227 -0.87 16.75 -12.17
C GLU A 227 0.35 17.62 -11.85
N LEU A 228 1.04 17.30 -10.75
CA LEU A 228 2.19 18.05 -10.27
C LEU A 228 3.53 17.44 -10.74
N GLN A 229 3.57 16.17 -11.12
CA GLN A 229 4.80 15.46 -11.51
C GLN A 229 5.57 16.21 -12.59
N GLN A 230 4.88 16.67 -13.64
CA GLN A 230 5.51 17.42 -14.73
C GLN A 230 6.08 18.76 -14.25
N LYS A 231 5.40 19.45 -13.32
CA LYS A 231 5.90 20.71 -12.72
C LYS A 231 7.18 20.45 -11.94
N PHE A 232 7.20 19.43 -11.09
CA PHE A 232 8.39 19.06 -10.32
C PHE A 232 9.56 18.65 -11.22
N LEU A 233 9.30 17.96 -12.32
CA LEU A 233 10.35 17.56 -13.28
C LEU A 233 10.91 18.75 -14.07
N SER A 234 10.08 19.72 -14.46
CA SER A 234 10.47 20.85 -15.30
C SER A 234 11.26 21.93 -14.57
N VAL A 235 11.03 22.11 -13.27
CA VAL A 235 11.68 23.17 -12.47
C VAL A 235 13.09 22.73 -12.09
N PRO A 236 14.14 23.56 -12.28
CA PRO A 236 15.51 23.23 -11.89
C PRO A 236 15.68 23.05 -10.37
N ALA A 237 16.70 22.30 -9.97
CA ALA A 237 17.12 22.25 -8.57
C ALA A 237 17.52 23.66 -8.06
N GLY A 238 17.17 23.98 -6.83
CA GLY A 238 17.33 25.30 -6.21
C GLY A 238 16.11 26.22 -6.37
N SER A 239 15.16 25.88 -7.24
CA SER A 239 14.01 26.73 -7.54
C SER A 239 12.83 26.44 -6.64
N VAL A 240 12.03 27.48 -6.41
CA VAL A 240 10.75 27.43 -5.70
C VAL A 240 9.60 27.32 -6.71
N LEU A 241 8.72 26.35 -6.52
CA LEU A 241 7.52 26.19 -7.33
C LEU A 241 6.51 27.32 -7.07
N GLU A 242 5.56 27.45 -8.00
CA GLU A 242 4.37 28.24 -7.72
C GLU A 242 3.58 27.62 -6.55
N PRO A 243 2.93 28.43 -5.70
CA PRO A 243 2.13 27.93 -4.60
C PRO A 243 1.11 26.87 -5.04
N ILE A 244 1.06 25.76 -4.35
CA ILE A 244 0.19 24.63 -4.62
C ILE A 244 -0.96 24.67 -3.60
N ALA A 245 -2.21 24.69 -4.06
CA ALA A 245 -3.36 24.58 -3.17
C ALA A 245 -3.39 23.19 -2.51
N ARG A 246 -3.62 23.15 -1.19
CA ARG A 246 -3.64 21.91 -0.42
C ARG A 246 -4.63 22.01 0.73
N GLY A 247 -5.74 21.28 0.65
CA GLY A 247 -6.84 21.45 1.60
C GLY A 247 -7.32 22.90 1.65
N ASP A 248 -7.45 23.44 2.83
CA ASP A 248 -7.89 24.84 3.05
C ASP A 248 -6.75 25.88 2.95
N GLY A 249 -5.51 25.44 2.66
CA GLY A 249 -4.34 26.28 2.60
C GLY A 249 -3.52 26.13 1.33
N PHE A 250 -2.28 26.56 1.40
CA PHE A 250 -1.31 26.51 0.31
C PHE A 250 0.01 25.92 0.79
N GLN A 251 0.69 25.23 -0.11
CA GLN A 251 2.01 24.70 0.12
C GLN A 251 3.01 25.38 -0.82
N LEU A 252 4.09 25.92 -0.28
CA LEU A 252 5.23 26.39 -1.02
C LEU A 252 6.33 25.35 -0.98
N CYS A 253 6.79 24.92 -2.17
CA CYS A 253 7.80 23.88 -2.31
C CYS A 253 9.05 24.41 -2.99
N ARG A 254 10.23 24.11 -2.43
CA ARG A 254 11.53 24.32 -3.07
C ARG A 254 12.20 22.99 -3.33
N ILE A 255 12.61 22.75 -4.56
CA ILE A 255 13.41 21.57 -4.91
C ILE A 255 14.87 21.88 -4.61
N THR A 256 15.46 21.26 -3.61
CA THR A 256 16.87 21.46 -3.28
C THR A 256 17.76 20.62 -4.15
N LYS A 257 17.34 19.38 -4.48
CA LYS A 257 18.12 18.46 -5.30
C LYS A 257 17.23 17.49 -6.07
N LYS A 258 17.71 17.08 -7.24
CA LYS A 258 17.17 15.98 -8.04
C LYS A 258 18.23 14.91 -8.16
N VAL A 259 17.91 13.70 -7.75
CA VAL A 259 18.83 12.56 -7.79
C VAL A 259 18.28 11.52 -8.74
N GLU A 260 19.04 11.18 -9.75
CA GLU A 260 18.67 10.09 -10.67
C GLU A 260 18.60 8.75 -9.94
N PRO A 261 17.66 7.87 -10.33
CA PRO A 261 17.52 6.58 -9.67
C PRO A 261 18.78 5.72 -9.91
N ASN A 262 19.24 5.09 -8.83
CA ASN A 262 20.36 4.15 -8.87
C ASN A 262 19.83 2.72 -8.70
N ALA A 263 20.32 1.80 -9.53
CA ALA A 263 19.98 0.39 -9.46
C ALA A 263 20.33 -0.29 -8.13
N ASP A 264 21.30 0.24 -7.40
CA ASP A 264 21.73 -0.28 -6.09
C ASP A 264 20.90 0.26 -4.91
N ASP A 265 20.00 1.23 -5.16
CA ASP A 265 19.13 1.77 -4.13
C ASP A 265 17.98 0.77 -3.84
N PRO A 266 17.83 0.29 -2.59
CA PRO A 266 16.80 -0.69 -2.26
C PRO A 266 15.38 -0.24 -2.58
N VAL A 267 15.06 1.05 -2.42
CA VAL A 267 13.72 1.60 -2.72
C VAL A 267 13.47 1.55 -4.22
N VAL A 268 14.47 1.93 -5.02
CA VAL A 268 14.39 1.85 -6.48
C VAL A 268 14.26 0.40 -6.95
N GLN A 269 15.03 -0.52 -6.37
CA GLN A 269 14.95 -1.95 -6.69
C GLN A 269 13.55 -2.51 -6.39
N GLU A 270 13.00 -2.18 -5.23
CA GLU A 270 11.66 -2.64 -4.84
C GLU A 270 10.58 -2.16 -5.83
N ARG A 271 10.63 -0.90 -6.26
CA ARG A 271 9.68 -0.34 -7.24
C ARG A 271 9.82 -1.01 -8.62
N VAL A 272 11.06 -1.20 -9.07
CA VAL A 272 11.35 -1.89 -10.33
C VAL A 272 10.91 -3.35 -10.29
N ASP A 273 11.20 -4.08 -9.20
CA ASP A 273 10.81 -5.46 -9.02
C ASP A 273 9.29 -5.61 -8.98
N LYS A 274 8.62 -4.74 -8.22
CA LYS A 274 7.16 -4.69 -8.16
C LYS A 274 6.57 -4.50 -9.55
N ARG A 275 7.06 -3.53 -10.32
CA ARG A 275 6.58 -3.24 -11.67
C ARG A 275 6.76 -4.41 -12.63
N LEU A 276 7.93 -5.05 -12.62
CA LEU A 276 8.21 -6.23 -13.45
C LEU A 276 7.25 -7.38 -13.14
N LEU A 277 6.99 -7.64 -11.86
CA LEU A 277 6.08 -8.69 -11.42
C LEU A 277 4.63 -8.34 -11.79
N GLU A 278 4.18 -7.13 -11.52
CA GLU A 278 2.82 -6.67 -11.84
C GLU A 278 2.53 -6.80 -13.33
N LEU A 279 3.40 -6.30 -14.20
CA LEU A 279 3.22 -6.39 -15.66
C LEU A 279 3.13 -7.84 -16.15
N HIS A 280 3.97 -8.71 -15.61
CA HIS A 280 3.96 -10.13 -16.00
C HIS A 280 2.70 -10.83 -15.51
N PHE A 281 2.42 -10.73 -14.22
CA PHE A 281 1.29 -11.45 -13.61
C PHE A 281 -0.07 -10.87 -14.00
N ALA A 282 -0.19 -9.56 -14.22
CA ALA A 282 -1.44 -8.97 -14.74
C ALA A 282 -1.85 -9.63 -16.07
N ARG A 283 -0.87 -9.86 -16.97
CA ARG A 283 -1.13 -10.56 -18.23
C ARG A 283 -1.55 -12.02 -18.00
N LEU A 284 -0.89 -12.75 -17.11
CA LEU A 284 -1.24 -14.14 -16.82
C LEU A 284 -2.63 -14.24 -16.16
N VAL A 285 -2.91 -13.36 -15.20
CA VAL A 285 -4.23 -13.30 -14.55
C VAL A 285 -5.32 -13.01 -15.57
N SER A 286 -5.12 -12.04 -16.45
CA SER A 286 -6.07 -11.73 -17.52
C SER A 286 -6.37 -12.92 -18.44
N ASN A 287 -5.37 -13.78 -18.67
CA ASN A 287 -5.52 -14.95 -19.55
C ASN A 287 -6.16 -16.17 -18.88
N HIS A 288 -5.96 -16.34 -17.57
CA HIS A 288 -6.23 -17.60 -16.88
C HIS A 288 -7.23 -17.50 -15.74
N ILE A 289 -7.51 -16.30 -15.21
CA ILE A 289 -8.35 -16.12 -14.05
C ILE A 289 -9.64 -15.38 -14.43
N GLN A 290 -10.76 -16.00 -14.07
CA GLN A 290 -12.06 -15.35 -14.09
C GLN A 290 -12.54 -15.16 -12.65
N TRP A 291 -12.66 -13.92 -12.24
CA TRP A 291 -13.20 -13.58 -10.94
C TRP A 291 -14.70 -13.83 -10.92
N GLN A 292 -15.15 -14.69 -10.00
CA GLN A 292 -16.58 -14.93 -9.75
C GLN A 292 -16.90 -14.41 -8.36
N GLY A 293 -17.55 -13.27 -8.29
CA GLY A 293 -17.96 -12.72 -7.02
C GLY A 293 -17.97 -11.18 -6.96
N PRO A 294 -18.33 -10.63 -5.81
CA PRO A 294 -18.57 -9.20 -5.63
C PRO A 294 -17.34 -8.29 -5.77
N MET A 295 -16.16 -8.81 -6.05
CA MET A 295 -14.92 -8.04 -6.12
C MET A 295 -14.47 -7.68 -7.56
N THR A 296 -15.34 -7.84 -8.55
CA THR A 296 -15.04 -7.62 -9.97
C THR A 296 -15.53 -6.27 -10.50
N LYS A 297 -15.37 -5.22 -9.71
CA LYS A 297 -15.54 -3.88 -10.30
C LYS A 297 -14.39 -2.98 -9.89
#